data_6789ed312a74f316640cf8f37d24031b
#
_entry.id   6789ed312a74f316640cf8f37d24031b
#
_cell.length_a   1.000
_cell.length_b   1.000
_cell.length_c   1.000
_cell.angle_alpha   90.00
_cell.angle_beta   90.00
_cell.angle_gamma   90.00
#
_symmetry.space_group_name_H-M   'P 1'
#
loop_
_entity.id
_entity.type
_entity.pdbx_description
1 polymer ?
#
loop_
_entity_poly.entity_id
_entity_poly.type
_entity_poly.pdbx_seq_one_letter_code
_entity_poly.pdbx_strand_id
1 'polypeptide(L)'
;MSFSDLARQTQFIDGVGQADLVASGKVSALELLDAAIERTTELNPPINAINITWFEHAREIAKKFKSNSKQKFGGVPFILKDLGAPYAGQHMSNGNIALKNAKYIAPVNSLLVQRFIDAGLIIFGRSNSPEFGSVPVTEPLAWGPTRNPWDLSKSSGGSSGGSAAAVAAGIVPMAHASDGGGSIRIPAACCGLIGLKTSQGRISLAPFGDEANFSVHFAVTRTVRDAAALLDEVHGPGVGDRVIAPTPTRPFKSEVGADPGKLRIGFIDHHLAGEKIDNECVQAVRDTCKLLESLGHSVENSWPSALDDKQASGKFTAMWSTNMSVGINALSLMLGRETTKDDVELMNWTMAEYAKSKTATDYAQAVYASMIYRRTMQQWWADGFDLLVTPTTAQLPLPIGTICNMPDDPLAALRIAGNWIPLTPPFNTSGQPAINVPLQWTKEGIPVGIQIVAAYGREDLLIRVASQLETAQPWAHRTPNL
;
A
#
# COMPACT_ATOMS: atom_id res chain seq x y z
N MET A 1 -3.96 -21.88 -20.17
CA MET A 1 -5.01 -20.83 -20.11
C MET A 1 -5.02 -20.07 -21.43
N SER A 2 -6.16 -19.95 -22.05
CA SER A 2 -6.30 -19.34 -23.40
C SER A 2 -6.98 -17.98 -23.25
N PHE A 3 -6.22 -16.94 -22.89
CA PHE A 3 -6.71 -15.55 -22.96
C PHE A 3 -7.03 -15.17 -24.41
N SER A 4 -8.00 -14.26 -24.58
CA SER A 4 -8.15 -13.51 -25.83
C SER A 4 -6.83 -12.78 -26.16
N ASP A 5 -6.61 -12.51 -27.44
CA ASP A 5 -5.37 -11.80 -27.83
C ASP A 5 -5.26 -10.44 -27.16
N LEU A 6 -6.35 -9.71 -26.99
CA LEU A 6 -6.36 -8.42 -26.32
C LEU A 6 -6.02 -8.56 -24.82
N ALA A 7 -6.60 -9.54 -24.12
CA ALA A 7 -6.32 -9.77 -22.70
C ALA A 7 -4.84 -10.10 -22.47
N ARG A 8 -4.23 -10.86 -23.38
CA ARG A 8 -2.80 -11.19 -23.35
C ARG A 8 -1.92 -9.98 -23.66
N GLN A 9 -2.23 -9.25 -24.73
CA GLN A 9 -1.44 -8.09 -25.16
C GLN A 9 -1.44 -6.95 -24.14
N THR A 10 -2.55 -6.77 -23.40
CA THR A 10 -2.70 -5.67 -22.44
C THR A 10 -2.32 -6.05 -21.00
N GLN A 11 -2.01 -7.34 -20.73
CA GLN A 11 -1.81 -7.87 -19.36
C GLN A 11 -0.75 -7.10 -18.56
N PHE A 12 0.39 -6.81 -19.16
CA PHE A 12 1.51 -6.14 -18.49
C PHE A 12 1.82 -4.74 -19.03
N ILE A 13 0.94 -4.20 -19.89
CA ILE A 13 1.01 -2.78 -20.24
C ILE A 13 0.60 -1.98 -18.98
N ASP A 14 1.41 -0.99 -18.63
CA ASP A 14 1.14 -0.12 -17.48
C ASP A 14 -0.06 0.82 -17.73
N GLY A 15 -0.54 1.47 -16.66
CA GLY A 15 -1.76 2.27 -16.71
C GLY A 15 -1.71 3.43 -17.71
N VAL A 16 -0.57 4.13 -17.78
CA VAL A 16 -0.35 5.18 -18.80
C VAL A 16 -0.43 4.61 -20.20
N GLY A 17 0.23 3.47 -20.46
CA GLY A 17 0.20 2.81 -21.76
C GLY A 17 -1.21 2.30 -22.13
N GLN A 18 -1.98 1.79 -21.17
CA GLN A 18 -3.38 1.39 -21.40
C GLN A 18 -4.26 2.61 -21.72
N ALA A 19 -4.08 3.73 -21.02
CA ALA A 19 -4.78 4.98 -21.33
C ALA A 19 -4.47 5.50 -22.73
N ASP A 20 -3.20 5.39 -23.17
CA ASP A 20 -2.78 5.78 -24.51
C ASP A 20 -3.44 4.93 -25.61
N LEU A 21 -3.65 3.62 -25.36
CA LEU A 21 -4.41 2.75 -26.28
C LEU A 21 -5.85 3.23 -26.43
N VAL A 22 -6.51 3.61 -25.34
CA VAL A 22 -7.89 4.12 -25.38
C VAL A 22 -7.94 5.51 -26.03
N ALA A 23 -7.03 6.40 -25.66
CA ALA A 23 -6.98 7.77 -26.22
C ALA A 23 -6.73 7.79 -27.73
N SER A 24 -5.91 6.85 -28.24
CA SER A 24 -5.64 6.70 -29.67
C SER A 24 -6.74 5.96 -30.44
N GLY A 25 -7.77 5.47 -29.77
CA GLY A 25 -8.85 4.69 -30.39
C GLY A 25 -8.45 3.28 -30.86
N LYS A 26 -7.28 2.80 -30.43
CA LYS A 26 -6.83 1.41 -30.75
C LYS A 26 -7.62 0.35 -29.99
N VAL A 27 -8.11 0.69 -28.80
CA VAL A 27 -8.92 -0.16 -27.94
C VAL A 27 -9.99 0.73 -27.31
N SER A 28 -11.22 0.28 -27.21
CA SER A 28 -12.26 0.97 -26.44
C SER A 28 -12.10 0.71 -24.94
N ALA A 29 -12.65 1.58 -24.12
CA ALA A 29 -12.68 1.38 -22.67
C ALA A 29 -13.43 0.10 -22.26
N LEU A 30 -14.46 -0.28 -23.01
CA LEU A 30 -15.23 -1.52 -22.79
C LEU A 30 -14.38 -2.76 -23.09
N GLU A 31 -13.69 -2.79 -24.24
CA GLU A 31 -12.80 -3.91 -24.61
C GLU A 31 -11.67 -4.07 -23.59
N LEU A 32 -11.08 -2.98 -23.13
CA LEU A 32 -10.02 -3.01 -22.14
C LEU A 32 -10.52 -3.51 -20.76
N LEU A 33 -11.72 -3.10 -20.36
CA LEU A 33 -12.38 -3.60 -19.16
C LEU A 33 -12.71 -5.09 -19.28
N ASP A 34 -13.28 -5.53 -20.40
CA ASP A 34 -13.61 -6.94 -20.62
C ASP A 34 -12.35 -7.82 -20.61
N ALA A 35 -11.24 -7.34 -21.15
CA ALA A 35 -9.94 -8.00 -21.04
C ALA A 35 -9.46 -8.14 -19.58
N ALA A 36 -9.67 -7.12 -18.74
CA ALA A 36 -9.37 -7.20 -17.31
C ALA A 36 -10.32 -8.13 -16.54
N ILE A 37 -11.59 -8.18 -16.92
CA ILE A 37 -12.58 -9.13 -16.37
C ILE A 37 -12.21 -10.56 -16.75
N GLU A 38 -11.80 -10.81 -17.99
CA GLU A 38 -11.31 -12.11 -18.44
C GLU A 38 -10.10 -12.56 -17.61
N ARG A 39 -9.08 -11.71 -17.45
CA ARG A 39 -7.94 -11.98 -16.57
C ARG A 39 -8.35 -12.22 -15.12
N THR A 40 -9.35 -11.49 -14.62
CA THR A 40 -9.89 -11.72 -13.27
C THR A 40 -10.51 -13.13 -13.17
N THR A 41 -11.28 -13.55 -14.15
CA THR A 41 -11.93 -14.86 -14.15
C THR A 41 -10.92 -16.02 -14.15
N GLU A 42 -9.84 -15.86 -14.90
CA GLU A 42 -8.82 -16.93 -15.08
C GLU A 42 -7.76 -16.93 -13.97
N LEU A 43 -7.24 -15.76 -13.56
CA LEU A 43 -6.09 -15.66 -12.66
C LEU A 43 -6.49 -15.50 -11.19
N ASN A 44 -7.69 -14.99 -10.89
CA ASN A 44 -8.08 -14.74 -9.51
C ASN A 44 -8.34 -16.02 -8.68
N PRO A 45 -8.90 -17.13 -9.22
CA PRO A 45 -9.18 -18.31 -8.40
C PRO A 45 -7.99 -18.88 -7.63
N PRO A 46 -6.79 -19.07 -8.20
CA PRO A 46 -5.64 -19.56 -7.45
C PRO A 46 -5.05 -18.55 -6.47
N ILE A 47 -5.19 -17.23 -6.69
CA ILE A 47 -4.57 -16.18 -5.86
C ILE A 47 -5.52 -15.52 -4.87
N ASN A 48 -6.84 -15.58 -5.09
CA ASN A 48 -7.87 -14.97 -4.23
C ASN A 48 -7.60 -13.47 -3.93
N ALA A 49 -7.29 -12.71 -4.98
CA ALA A 49 -6.93 -11.30 -4.88
C ALA A 49 -8.13 -10.35 -4.88
N ILE A 50 -9.21 -10.69 -5.60
CA ILE A 50 -10.42 -9.87 -5.80
C ILE A 50 -11.62 -10.65 -5.31
N ASN A 51 -12.38 -10.09 -4.35
CA ASN A 51 -13.48 -10.79 -3.67
C ASN A 51 -14.85 -10.18 -3.94
N ILE A 52 -14.90 -8.88 -4.27
CA ILE A 52 -16.15 -8.16 -4.52
C ILE A 52 -16.05 -7.55 -5.90
N THR A 53 -17.04 -7.82 -6.76
CA THR A 53 -17.06 -7.31 -8.14
C THR A 53 -18.42 -6.73 -8.48
N TRP A 54 -18.43 -5.76 -9.40
CA TRP A 54 -19.64 -5.17 -9.99
C TRP A 54 -19.43 -4.94 -11.49
N PHE A 55 -19.12 -6.04 -12.20
CA PHE A 55 -18.76 -6.03 -13.62
C PHE A 55 -19.79 -5.32 -14.51
N GLU A 56 -21.09 -5.60 -14.31
CA GLU A 56 -22.12 -4.97 -15.13
C GLU A 56 -22.20 -3.44 -14.93
N HIS A 57 -22.08 -2.99 -13.68
CA HIS A 57 -22.00 -1.56 -13.40
C HIS A 57 -20.80 -0.90 -14.09
N ALA A 58 -19.63 -1.55 -14.03
CA ALA A 58 -18.42 -1.06 -14.68
C ALA A 58 -18.57 -1.07 -16.22
N ARG A 59 -19.20 -2.09 -16.80
CA ARG A 59 -19.50 -2.16 -18.24
C ARG A 59 -20.41 -1.01 -18.70
N GLU A 60 -21.43 -0.67 -17.91
CA GLU A 60 -22.29 0.48 -18.25
C GLU A 60 -21.53 1.81 -18.23
N ILE A 61 -20.56 1.98 -17.35
CA ILE A 61 -19.65 3.13 -17.36
C ILE A 61 -18.76 3.09 -18.59
N ALA A 62 -18.13 1.95 -18.87
CA ALA A 62 -17.21 1.78 -20.00
C ALA A 62 -17.87 1.98 -21.36
N LYS A 63 -19.11 1.51 -21.56
CA LYS A 63 -19.92 1.74 -22.77
C LYS A 63 -20.17 3.22 -23.05
N LYS A 64 -20.37 4.02 -21.99
CA LYS A 64 -20.66 5.45 -22.08
C LYS A 64 -19.39 6.32 -22.08
N PHE A 65 -18.23 5.69 -21.81
CA PHE A 65 -16.97 6.40 -21.71
C PHE A 65 -16.59 7.07 -23.03
N LYS A 66 -16.22 8.34 -22.94
CA LYS A 66 -15.66 9.12 -24.06
C LYS A 66 -14.30 9.65 -23.63
N SER A 67 -13.27 9.30 -24.36
CA SER A 67 -11.92 9.79 -24.11
C SER A 67 -11.88 11.32 -24.09
N ASN A 68 -11.19 11.87 -23.11
CA ASN A 68 -11.05 13.29 -22.89
C ASN A 68 -9.63 13.57 -22.38
N SER A 69 -8.95 14.56 -22.95
CA SER A 69 -7.56 14.89 -22.67
C SER A 69 -7.28 15.29 -21.22
N LYS A 70 -8.33 15.58 -20.44
CA LYS A 70 -8.23 15.88 -19.01
C LYS A 70 -8.12 14.63 -18.14
N GLN A 71 -8.53 13.47 -18.64
CA GLN A 71 -8.54 12.19 -17.91
C GLN A 71 -7.29 11.38 -18.26
N LYS A 72 -6.28 11.44 -17.42
CA LYS A 72 -4.95 10.82 -17.69
C LYS A 72 -4.97 9.29 -17.68
N PHE A 73 -5.96 8.68 -17.02
CA PHE A 73 -6.18 7.23 -17.00
C PHE A 73 -7.54 6.86 -17.62
N GLY A 74 -7.94 7.61 -18.65
CA GLY A 74 -9.23 7.44 -19.31
C GLY A 74 -9.49 6.03 -19.82
N GLY A 75 -10.47 5.34 -19.23
CA GLY A 75 -10.88 4.00 -19.61
C GLY A 75 -10.05 2.86 -19.01
N VAL A 76 -9.06 3.14 -18.16
CA VAL A 76 -8.19 2.11 -17.54
C VAL A 76 -8.95 1.36 -16.43
N PRO A 77 -8.97 0.00 -16.45
CA PRO A 77 -9.56 -0.81 -15.39
C PRO A 77 -8.81 -0.66 -14.06
N PHE A 78 -9.56 -0.54 -12.97
CA PHE A 78 -9.02 -0.32 -11.63
C PHE A 78 -9.82 -1.07 -10.58
N ILE A 79 -9.19 -1.40 -9.44
CA ILE A 79 -9.85 -2.00 -8.28
C ILE A 79 -9.50 -1.21 -7.01
N LEU A 80 -10.46 -1.18 -6.08
CA LEU A 80 -10.28 -0.60 -4.76
C LEU A 80 -9.85 -1.69 -3.77
N LYS A 81 -9.01 -1.34 -2.81
CA LYS A 81 -8.84 -2.18 -1.62
C LYS A 81 -10.15 -2.23 -0.84
N ASP A 82 -10.48 -3.38 -0.27
CA ASP A 82 -11.67 -3.51 0.59
C ASP A 82 -11.41 -2.96 2.00
N LEU A 83 -10.89 -1.74 2.07
CA LEU A 83 -10.67 -0.97 3.29
C LEU A 83 -10.57 0.52 2.99
N GLY A 84 -11.38 1.33 3.68
CA GLY A 84 -11.21 2.77 3.77
C GLY A 84 -11.39 3.59 2.49
N ALA A 85 -11.93 3.00 1.42
CA ALA A 85 -12.21 3.64 0.14
C ALA A 85 -13.67 3.39 -0.27
N PRO A 86 -14.67 4.00 0.41
CA PRO A 86 -16.07 3.84 0.06
C PRO A 86 -16.34 4.36 -1.35
N TYR A 87 -17.10 3.55 -2.12
CA TYR A 87 -17.66 3.89 -3.42
C TYR A 87 -19.17 3.80 -3.32
N ALA A 88 -19.86 4.92 -3.47
CA ALA A 88 -21.30 5.05 -3.29
C ALA A 88 -22.07 3.99 -4.10
N GLY A 89 -23.02 3.33 -3.45
CA GLY A 89 -23.84 2.28 -4.06
C GLY A 89 -23.16 0.93 -4.23
N GLN A 90 -21.90 0.79 -3.85
CA GLN A 90 -21.16 -0.47 -4.01
C GLN A 90 -20.87 -1.15 -2.66
N HIS A 91 -20.80 -2.48 -2.70
CA HIS A 91 -20.50 -3.32 -1.53
C HIS A 91 -19.08 -3.08 -1.02
N MET A 92 -18.92 -3.04 0.31
CA MET A 92 -17.62 -3.09 1.00
C MET A 92 -17.73 -3.87 2.30
N SER A 93 -16.65 -4.54 2.71
CA SER A 93 -16.64 -5.32 3.95
C SER A 93 -15.53 -4.95 4.93
N ASN A 94 -14.54 -4.16 4.55
CA ASN A 94 -13.34 -3.88 5.35
C ASN A 94 -12.63 -5.16 5.83
N GLY A 95 -12.70 -6.26 5.06
CA GLY A 95 -12.21 -7.59 5.46
C GLY A 95 -13.00 -8.25 6.57
N ASN A 96 -14.11 -7.65 7.03
CA ASN A 96 -14.90 -8.09 8.17
C ASN A 96 -16.06 -9.00 7.75
N ILE A 97 -16.26 -10.09 8.52
CA ILE A 97 -17.26 -11.11 8.22
C ILE A 97 -18.70 -10.60 8.39
N ALA A 98 -18.96 -9.75 9.39
CA ALA A 98 -20.30 -9.23 9.63
C ALA A 98 -20.74 -8.25 8.53
N LEU A 99 -19.86 -7.35 8.07
CA LEU A 99 -20.15 -6.45 6.95
C LEU A 99 -20.31 -7.22 5.62
N LYS A 100 -19.50 -8.28 5.40
CA LYS A 100 -19.66 -9.17 4.26
C LYS A 100 -21.05 -9.81 4.25
N ASN A 101 -21.47 -10.40 5.39
CA ASN A 101 -22.75 -11.08 5.51
C ASN A 101 -23.94 -10.10 5.42
N ALA A 102 -23.80 -8.89 5.96
CA ALA A 102 -24.77 -7.81 5.84
C ALA A 102 -24.84 -7.23 4.43
N LYS A 103 -23.90 -7.56 3.55
CA LYS A 103 -23.75 -6.96 2.21
C LYS A 103 -23.76 -5.43 2.29
N TYR A 104 -22.99 -4.86 3.23
CA TYR A 104 -23.01 -3.43 3.48
C TYR A 104 -22.68 -2.63 2.22
N ILE A 105 -23.52 -1.64 1.90
CA ILE A 105 -23.39 -0.74 0.75
C ILE A 105 -22.88 0.61 1.23
N ALA A 106 -21.79 1.08 0.64
CA ALA A 106 -21.23 2.38 0.97
C ALA A 106 -22.17 3.52 0.54
N PRO A 107 -22.52 4.48 1.43
CA PRO A 107 -23.51 5.52 1.11
C PRO A 107 -22.91 6.68 0.31
N VAL A 108 -21.60 6.88 0.33
CA VAL A 108 -20.90 8.02 -0.29
C VAL A 108 -19.59 7.59 -0.93
N ASN A 109 -19.04 8.41 -1.82
CA ASN A 109 -17.65 8.30 -2.25
C ASN A 109 -16.73 8.95 -1.21
N SER A 110 -15.55 8.35 -0.98
CA SER A 110 -14.45 9.15 -0.43
C SER A 110 -13.94 10.13 -1.49
N LEU A 111 -13.28 11.21 -1.04
CA LEU A 111 -12.69 12.17 -1.97
C LEU A 111 -11.66 11.50 -2.90
N LEU A 112 -10.89 10.56 -2.38
CA LEU A 112 -9.92 9.79 -3.17
C LEU A 112 -10.61 8.95 -4.25
N VAL A 113 -11.70 8.25 -3.92
CA VAL A 113 -12.47 7.47 -4.91
C VAL A 113 -13.05 8.39 -5.99
N GLN A 114 -13.56 9.57 -5.61
CA GLN A 114 -14.01 10.56 -6.58
C GLN A 114 -12.87 11.00 -7.52
N ARG A 115 -11.67 11.27 -6.98
CA ARG A 115 -10.50 11.62 -7.80
C ARG A 115 -10.06 10.49 -8.74
N PHE A 116 -10.17 9.24 -8.34
CA PHE A 116 -9.95 8.10 -9.24
C PHE A 116 -10.94 8.09 -10.41
N ILE A 117 -12.22 8.34 -10.12
CA ILE A 117 -13.26 8.44 -11.15
C ILE A 117 -12.99 9.64 -12.09
N ASP A 118 -12.64 10.80 -11.53
CA ASP A 118 -12.34 12.01 -12.29
C ASP A 118 -11.09 11.84 -13.18
N ALA A 119 -10.10 11.06 -12.75
CA ALA A 119 -8.94 10.65 -13.55
C ALA A 119 -9.30 9.73 -14.73
N GLY A 120 -10.54 9.21 -14.76
CA GLY A 120 -11.07 8.36 -15.83
C GLY A 120 -10.91 6.85 -15.60
N LEU A 121 -10.51 6.44 -14.40
CA LEU A 121 -10.39 5.02 -14.02
C LEU A 121 -11.76 4.35 -13.97
N ILE A 122 -11.86 3.14 -14.53
CA ILE A 122 -13.07 2.32 -14.47
C ILE A 122 -12.94 1.31 -13.35
N ILE A 123 -13.60 1.60 -12.24
CA ILE A 123 -13.53 0.78 -11.03
C ILE A 123 -14.54 -0.37 -11.16
N PHE A 124 -14.06 -1.64 -11.08
CA PHE A 124 -14.93 -2.80 -11.29
C PHE A 124 -15.01 -3.78 -10.12
N GLY A 125 -14.31 -3.51 -9.01
CA GLY A 125 -14.32 -4.40 -7.87
C GLY A 125 -13.43 -3.95 -6.72
N ARG A 126 -13.37 -4.83 -5.69
CA ARG A 126 -12.48 -4.68 -4.52
C ARG A 126 -11.56 -5.86 -4.37
N SER A 127 -10.34 -5.54 -4.00
CA SER A 127 -9.32 -6.52 -3.64
C SER A 127 -9.40 -6.91 -2.17
N ASN A 128 -8.97 -8.13 -1.86
CA ASN A 128 -8.92 -8.67 -0.51
C ASN A 128 -8.03 -7.83 0.43
N SER A 129 -8.44 -7.75 1.70
CA SER A 129 -7.73 -7.09 2.79
C SER A 129 -7.98 -7.86 4.08
N PRO A 130 -7.03 -7.96 5.02
CA PRO A 130 -7.33 -8.47 6.35
C PRO A 130 -8.32 -7.54 7.05
N GLU A 131 -9.00 -8.06 8.04
CA GLU A 131 -10.00 -7.31 8.80
C GLU A 131 -9.41 -6.00 9.35
N PHE A 132 -10.03 -4.88 9.01
CA PHE A 132 -9.62 -3.51 9.37
C PHE A 132 -8.16 -3.17 9.02
N GLY A 133 -7.50 -3.97 8.21
CA GLY A 133 -6.10 -3.76 7.82
C GLY A 133 -5.09 -3.94 8.95
N SER A 134 -5.44 -4.70 9.98
CA SER A 134 -4.73 -4.76 11.25
C SER A 134 -3.42 -5.54 11.25
N VAL A 135 -3.18 -6.38 10.23
CA VAL A 135 -1.99 -7.24 10.12
C VAL A 135 -1.31 -7.09 8.75
N PRO A 136 0.01 -7.41 8.67
CA PRO A 136 0.79 -7.28 7.43
C PRO A 136 0.64 -8.47 6.47
N VAL A 137 -0.33 -9.35 6.66
CA VAL A 137 -0.73 -10.43 5.75
C VAL A 137 -2.18 -10.24 5.32
N THR A 138 -2.60 -10.85 4.21
CA THR A 138 -3.99 -10.73 3.72
C THR A 138 -4.66 -12.10 3.78
N GLU A 139 -5.14 -12.43 4.98
CA GLU A 139 -5.70 -13.74 5.32
C GLU A 139 -6.96 -13.61 6.22
N PRO A 140 -7.96 -12.75 5.83
CA PRO A 140 -9.14 -12.55 6.66
C PRO A 140 -10.01 -13.80 6.75
N LEU A 141 -10.67 -14.01 7.88
CA LEU A 141 -11.69 -15.07 8.02
C LEU A 141 -12.84 -14.86 7.04
N ALA A 142 -13.15 -13.62 6.71
CA ALA A 142 -14.24 -13.28 5.79
C ALA A 142 -14.06 -13.88 4.39
N TRP A 143 -12.85 -13.84 3.83
CA TRP A 143 -12.59 -14.14 2.41
C TRP A 143 -11.51 -15.21 2.20
N GLY A 144 -10.80 -15.60 3.25
CA GLY A 144 -9.64 -16.50 3.16
C GLY A 144 -8.38 -15.80 2.63
N PRO A 145 -7.27 -16.55 2.54
CA PRO A 145 -5.95 -16.00 2.21
C PRO A 145 -5.82 -15.57 0.75
N THR A 146 -5.20 -14.40 0.55
CA THR A 146 -4.64 -14.02 -0.75
C THR A 146 -3.23 -14.58 -0.88
N ARG A 147 -3.00 -15.34 -1.95
CA ARG A 147 -1.75 -16.02 -2.23
C ARG A 147 -0.82 -15.15 -3.07
N ASN A 148 0.47 -15.28 -2.80
CA ASN A 148 1.49 -14.56 -3.57
C ASN A 148 1.59 -15.15 -5.00
N PRO A 149 1.46 -14.34 -6.07
CA PRO A 149 1.58 -14.83 -7.44
C PRO A 149 2.93 -15.45 -7.80
N TRP A 150 4.00 -15.12 -7.06
CA TRP A 150 5.34 -15.67 -7.27
C TRP A 150 5.52 -17.05 -6.60
N ASP A 151 4.78 -17.34 -5.54
CA ASP A 151 4.73 -18.62 -4.84
C ASP A 151 3.40 -18.72 -4.10
N LEU A 152 2.49 -19.57 -4.57
CA LEU A 152 1.13 -19.71 -4.02
C LEU A 152 1.09 -20.27 -2.58
N SER A 153 2.20 -20.76 -2.04
CA SER A 153 2.32 -21.18 -0.64
C SER A 153 2.60 -20.02 0.32
N LYS A 154 2.94 -18.85 -0.23
CA LYS A 154 3.36 -17.67 0.50
C LYS A 154 2.28 -16.61 0.57
N SER A 155 2.37 -15.76 1.60
CA SER A 155 1.56 -14.56 1.74
C SER A 155 1.90 -13.52 0.67
N SER A 156 0.90 -12.84 0.15
CA SER A 156 1.06 -11.66 -0.71
C SER A 156 1.48 -10.41 0.07
N GLY A 157 1.73 -10.56 1.40
CA GLY A 157 1.85 -9.42 2.29
C GLY A 157 0.49 -8.78 2.60
N GLY A 158 0.50 -7.68 3.34
CA GLY A 158 -0.71 -6.99 3.76
C GLY A 158 -0.42 -5.57 4.30
N SER A 159 -1.47 -4.87 4.52
CA SER A 159 -2.89 -5.25 4.39
C SER A 159 -3.47 -5.05 2.97
N SER A 160 -2.72 -4.53 2.00
CA SER A 160 -3.17 -4.38 0.60
C SER A 160 -2.71 -5.56 -0.29
N GLY A 161 -2.68 -6.79 0.27
CA GLY A 161 -2.16 -7.96 -0.45
C GLY A 161 -2.98 -8.36 -1.66
N GLY A 162 -4.31 -8.22 -1.61
CA GLY A 162 -5.17 -8.45 -2.77
C GLY A 162 -4.87 -7.48 -3.91
N SER A 163 -4.66 -6.19 -3.61
CA SER A 163 -4.26 -5.18 -4.60
C SER A 163 -2.92 -5.54 -5.25
N ALA A 164 -1.93 -5.88 -4.42
CA ALA A 164 -0.59 -6.23 -4.91
C ALA A 164 -0.59 -7.53 -5.74
N ALA A 165 -1.30 -8.56 -5.28
CA ALA A 165 -1.42 -9.81 -6.01
C ALA A 165 -2.11 -9.62 -7.38
N ALA A 166 -3.19 -8.82 -7.44
CA ALA A 166 -3.88 -8.54 -8.70
C ALA A 166 -3.00 -7.78 -9.70
N VAL A 167 -2.21 -6.79 -9.22
CA VAL A 167 -1.28 -6.03 -10.08
C VAL A 167 -0.10 -6.90 -10.52
N ALA A 168 0.49 -7.68 -9.63
CA ALA A 168 1.60 -8.58 -9.97
C ALA A 168 1.19 -9.64 -11.00
N ALA A 169 -0.02 -10.21 -10.86
CA ALA A 169 -0.59 -11.15 -11.82
C ALA A 169 -1.00 -10.51 -13.16
N GLY A 170 -0.96 -9.17 -13.27
CA GLY A 170 -1.37 -8.46 -14.48
C GLY A 170 -2.87 -8.41 -14.70
N ILE A 171 -3.69 -8.61 -13.67
CA ILE A 171 -5.15 -8.45 -13.79
C ILE A 171 -5.48 -6.98 -14.08
N VAL A 172 -4.88 -6.07 -13.36
CA VAL A 172 -4.95 -4.62 -13.55
C VAL A 172 -3.55 -4.00 -13.52
N PRO A 173 -3.31 -2.86 -14.17
CA PRO A 173 -1.98 -2.23 -14.18
C PRO A 173 -1.60 -1.60 -12.85
N MET A 174 -2.57 -1.18 -12.06
CA MET A 174 -2.44 -0.55 -10.75
C MET A 174 -3.72 -0.75 -9.94
N ALA A 175 -3.62 -0.64 -8.61
CA ALA A 175 -4.75 -0.83 -7.71
C ALA A 175 -4.62 0.06 -6.48
N HIS A 176 -5.78 0.52 -5.92
CA HIS A 176 -5.81 1.26 -4.66
C HIS A 176 -5.23 0.45 -3.51
N ALA A 177 -4.47 1.11 -2.67
CA ALA A 177 -3.85 0.56 -1.47
C ALA A 177 -3.81 1.61 -0.35
N SER A 178 -3.69 1.17 0.90
CA SER A 178 -3.52 2.05 2.07
C SER A 178 -2.38 1.55 2.96
N ASP A 179 -1.77 2.43 3.75
CA ASP A 179 -0.58 2.14 4.54
C ASP A 179 -0.64 2.83 5.90
N GLY A 180 -0.97 2.07 6.95
CA GLY A 180 -0.99 2.53 8.34
C GLY A 180 0.24 2.08 9.14
N GLY A 181 0.98 1.09 8.64
CA GLY A 181 2.20 0.54 9.25
C GLY A 181 3.12 -0.16 8.24
N GLY A 182 2.88 0.06 6.94
CA GLY A 182 3.62 -0.59 5.85
C GLY A 182 2.72 -1.19 4.77
N SER A 183 1.42 -1.03 4.87
CA SER A 183 0.45 -1.82 4.07
C SER A 183 0.33 -1.46 2.59
N ILE A 184 1.06 -0.49 2.06
CA ILE A 184 1.40 -0.31 0.62
C ILE A 184 2.73 -1.00 0.34
N ARG A 185 3.75 -0.71 1.15
CA ARG A 185 5.15 -1.09 0.94
C ARG A 185 5.38 -2.59 1.10
N ILE A 186 4.82 -3.20 2.16
CA ILE A 186 4.97 -4.63 2.45
C ILE A 186 4.43 -5.51 1.32
N PRO A 187 3.15 -5.37 0.87
CA PRO A 187 2.65 -6.18 -0.22
C PRO A 187 3.33 -5.85 -1.56
N ALA A 188 3.78 -4.60 -1.78
CA ALA A 188 4.61 -4.25 -2.93
C ALA A 188 5.94 -5.01 -2.91
N ALA A 189 6.61 -5.13 -1.74
CA ALA A 189 7.83 -5.90 -1.57
C ALA A 189 7.61 -7.39 -1.85
N CYS A 190 6.54 -7.97 -1.27
CA CYS A 190 6.20 -9.39 -1.45
C CYS A 190 5.84 -9.75 -2.89
N CYS A 191 5.25 -8.81 -3.64
CA CYS A 191 4.72 -9.05 -4.98
C CYS A 191 5.56 -8.44 -6.12
N GLY A 192 6.72 -7.81 -5.82
CA GLY A 192 7.63 -7.28 -6.84
C GLY A 192 7.10 -6.02 -7.54
N LEU A 193 6.58 -5.05 -6.77
CA LEU A 193 5.91 -3.85 -7.26
C LEU A 193 6.51 -2.56 -6.70
N ILE A 194 6.17 -1.44 -7.32
CA ILE A 194 6.32 -0.11 -6.74
C ILE A 194 5.21 0.10 -5.70
N GLY A 195 5.62 0.47 -4.49
CA GLY A 195 4.70 0.81 -3.40
C GLY A 195 5.07 2.15 -2.78
N LEU A 196 4.44 3.24 -3.24
CA LEU A 196 4.68 4.58 -2.71
C LEU A 196 3.73 4.89 -1.56
N LYS A 197 4.26 4.88 -0.34
CA LYS A 197 3.62 5.51 0.80
C LYS A 197 3.87 7.02 0.73
N THR A 198 2.85 7.79 0.52
CA THR A 198 2.95 9.26 0.46
C THR A 198 3.22 9.88 1.84
N SER A 199 3.60 11.14 1.86
CA SER A 199 3.59 11.95 3.09
C SER A 199 2.18 11.99 3.68
N GLN A 200 2.07 12.00 5.00
CA GLN A 200 0.82 12.28 5.69
C GLN A 200 0.26 13.63 5.22
N GLY A 201 -1.02 13.70 4.87
CA GLY A 201 -1.65 14.91 4.32
C GLY A 201 -1.32 15.22 2.85
N ARG A 202 -0.62 14.32 2.11
CA ARG A 202 -0.46 14.45 0.67
C ARG A 202 -1.75 14.16 -0.08
N ILE A 203 -2.52 13.19 0.40
CA ILE A 203 -3.82 12.77 -0.13
C ILE A 203 -4.83 12.88 1.02
N SER A 204 -5.94 13.55 0.78
CA SER A 204 -7.04 13.68 1.73
C SER A 204 -7.67 12.34 2.05
N LEU A 205 -8.00 12.12 3.32
CA LEU A 205 -8.76 10.96 3.79
C LEU A 205 -10.27 11.27 3.95
N ALA A 206 -10.73 12.45 3.50
CA ALA A 206 -12.12 12.86 3.62
C ALA A 206 -13.09 11.83 2.97
N PRO A 207 -14.28 11.63 3.56
CA PRO A 207 -14.83 12.37 4.71
C PRO A 207 -14.58 11.70 6.07
N PHE A 208 -13.90 10.55 6.16
CA PHE A 208 -13.90 9.69 7.34
C PHE A 208 -12.55 9.54 8.06
N GLY A 209 -11.48 10.07 7.51
CA GLY A 209 -10.14 9.98 8.10
C GLY A 209 -9.57 11.35 8.40
N ASP A 210 -8.66 11.39 9.37
CA ASP A 210 -7.88 12.56 9.72
C ASP A 210 -6.42 12.19 10.06
N GLU A 211 -5.67 13.19 10.47
CA GLU A 211 -4.26 13.08 10.83
C GLU A 211 -3.98 12.35 12.15
N ALA A 212 -4.98 12.05 12.95
CA ALA A 212 -4.83 11.20 14.14
C ALA A 212 -4.61 9.74 13.76
N ASN A 213 -4.91 9.41 12.50
CA ASN A 213 -4.68 8.10 11.90
C ASN A 213 -3.32 8.10 11.17
N PHE A 214 -2.46 7.12 11.46
CA PHE A 214 -1.17 6.94 10.77
C PHE A 214 -1.31 6.57 9.28
N SER A 215 -2.53 6.33 8.84
CA SER A 215 -2.82 5.79 7.52
C SER A 215 -2.69 6.85 6.42
N VAL A 216 -2.08 6.44 5.33
CA VAL A 216 -2.16 7.14 4.05
C VAL A 216 -2.77 6.22 3.01
N HIS A 217 -3.42 6.79 2.01
CA HIS A 217 -4.01 6.04 0.91
C HIS A 217 -3.35 6.43 -0.39
N PHE A 218 -3.09 5.45 -1.26
CA PHE A 218 -2.62 5.67 -2.61
C PHE A 218 -2.84 4.42 -3.48
N ALA A 219 -1.75 3.88 -4.09
CA ALA A 219 -1.83 2.71 -4.97
C ALA A 219 -0.52 1.90 -4.94
N VAL A 220 -0.62 0.65 -5.41
CA VAL A 220 0.52 -0.14 -5.89
C VAL A 220 0.51 -0.15 -7.41
N THR A 221 1.70 -0.08 -8.03
CA THR A 221 1.87 0.01 -9.49
C THR A 221 3.04 -0.87 -9.95
N ARG A 222 3.12 -1.16 -11.24
CA ARG A 222 4.28 -1.88 -11.81
C ARG A 222 5.43 -0.95 -12.14
N THR A 223 5.15 0.29 -12.52
CA THR A 223 6.14 1.27 -13.00
C THR A 223 6.14 2.52 -12.15
N VAL A 224 7.28 3.20 -12.11
CA VAL A 224 7.41 4.50 -11.43
C VAL A 224 6.56 5.57 -12.12
N ARG A 225 6.43 5.51 -13.46
CA ARG A 225 5.65 6.51 -14.19
C ARG A 225 4.15 6.43 -13.87
N ASP A 226 3.60 5.23 -13.65
CA ASP A 226 2.20 5.08 -13.20
C ASP A 226 1.99 5.69 -11.82
N ALA A 227 2.90 5.41 -10.88
CA ALA A 227 2.82 6.01 -9.53
C ALA A 227 2.87 7.54 -9.59
N ALA A 228 3.80 8.10 -10.36
CA ALA A 228 3.94 9.54 -10.50
C ALA A 228 2.72 10.20 -11.17
N ALA A 229 2.26 9.64 -12.28
CA ALA A 229 1.11 10.17 -13.01
C ALA A 229 -0.19 10.05 -12.20
N LEU A 230 -0.41 8.93 -11.46
CA LEU A 230 -1.58 8.78 -10.60
C LEU A 230 -1.53 9.73 -9.40
N LEU A 231 -0.34 9.99 -8.83
CA LEU A 231 -0.20 10.94 -7.75
C LEU A 231 -0.58 12.36 -8.17
N ASP A 232 -0.27 12.78 -9.40
CA ASP A 232 -0.72 14.06 -9.96
C ASP A 232 -2.25 14.19 -9.99
N GLU A 233 -2.98 13.11 -10.24
CA GLU A 233 -4.45 13.13 -10.33
C GLU A 233 -5.15 13.13 -8.97
N VAL A 234 -4.49 12.57 -7.92
CA VAL A 234 -5.20 12.30 -6.64
C VAL A 234 -4.69 13.09 -5.44
N HIS A 235 -3.54 13.78 -5.54
CA HIS A 235 -2.97 14.52 -4.41
C HIS A 235 -3.76 15.81 -4.09
N GLY A 236 -3.47 16.37 -2.92
CA GLY A 236 -4.01 17.63 -2.47
C GLY A 236 -5.06 17.48 -1.36
N PRO A 237 -5.29 18.56 -0.62
CA PRO A 237 -6.20 18.56 0.52
C PRO A 237 -7.67 18.43 0.11
N GLY A 238 -8.48 17.97 1.06
CA GLY A 238 -9.92 18.12 1.09
C GLY A 238 -10.35 19.31 1.95
N VAL A 239 -11.61 19.66 1.87
CA VAL A 239 -12.18 20.70 2.72
C VAL A 239 -12.17 20.23 4.17
N GLY A 240 -11.48 20.96 5.06
CA GLY A 240 -11.39 20.67 6.49
C GLY A 240 -10.16 19.86 6.90
N ASP A 241 -9.31 19.44 5.98
CA ASP A 241 -8.04 18.77 6.33
C ASP A 241 -7.14 19.74 7.11
N ARG A 242 -6.54 19.26 8.22
CA ARG A 242 -5.65 20.03 9.11
C ARG A 242 -4.18 19.80 8.80
N VAL A 243 -3.82 18.59 8.39
CA VAL A 243 -2.47 18.25 7.96
C VAL A 243 -2.42 18.26 6.43
N ILE A 244 -1.63 19.17 5.88
CA ILE A 244 -1.48 19.37 4.44
C ILE A 244 0.01 19.28 4.12
N ALA A 245 0.38 18.33 3.26
CA ALA A 245 1.76 18.22 2.80
C ALA A 245 2.12 19.41 1.88
N PRO A 246 3.39 19.83 1.86
CA PRO A 246 3.84 20.94 1.01
C PRO A 246 3.42 20.72 -0.45
N THR A 247 2.95 21.77 -1.10
CA THR A 247 2.58 21.73 -2.53
C THR A 247 3.83 21.37 -3.36
N PRO A 248 3.73 20.41 -4.30
CA PRO A 248 4.86 20.09 -5.17
C PRO A 248 5.20 21.30 -6.08
N THR A 249 6.49 21.50 -6.36
CA THR A 249 6.96 22.62 -7.19
C THR A 249 6.64 22.44 -8.67
N ARG A 250 6.43 21.19 -9.09
CA ARG A 250 6.02 20.80 -10.44
C ARG A 250 5.28 19.46 -10.39
N PRO A 251 4.59 19.05 -11.47
CA PRO A 251 3.90 17.75 -11.50
C PRO A 251 4.84 16.59 -11.23
N PHE A 252 4.39 15.60 -10.44
CA PHE A 252 5.15 14.40 -10.09
C PHE A 252 5.59 13.59 -11.31
N LYS A 253 4.77 13.52 -12.36
CA LYS A 253 5.15 12.87 -13.62
C LYS A 253 6.39 13.49 -14.27
N SER A 254 6.65 14.77 -14.02
CA SER A 254 7.84 15.48 -14.52
C SER A 254 9.12 15.16 -13.72
N GLU A 255 8.97 14.43 -12.62
CA GLU A 255 10.08 13.91 -11.82
C GLU A 255 10.64 12.58 -12.36
N VAL A 256 9.85 11.86 -13.17
CA VAL A 256 10.27 10.61 -13.81
C VAL A 256 11.35 10.91 -14.84
N GLY A 257 12.54 10.31 -14.66
CA GLY A 257 13.73 10.56 -15.50
C GLY A 257 14.45 11.87 -15.22
N ALA A 258 13.98 12.68 -14.25
CA ALA A 258 14.69 13.89 -13.85
C ALA A 258 15.93 13.53 -13.01
N ASP A 259 17.02 14.28 -13.20
CA ASP A 259 18.26 14.12 -12.44
C ASP A 259 18.00 14.35 -10.93
N PRO A 260 18.28 13.37 -10.06
CA PRO A 260 18.18 13.55 -8.62
C PRO A 260 19.33 14.41 -8.04
N GLY A 261 20.39 14.68 -8.80
CA GLY A 261 21.64 15.26 -8.31
C GLY A 261 22.51 14.25 -7.56
N LYS A 262 23.54 14.75 -6.89
CA LYS A 262 24.37 13.92 -5.99
C LYS A 262 23.78 13.94 -4.59
N LEU A 263 23.37 12.77 -4.11
CA LEU A 263 22.67 12.61 -2.85
C LEU A 263 23.57 12.03 -1.77
N ARG A 264 23.33 12.41 -0.53
CA ARG A 264 23.87 11.80 0.67
C ARG A 264 22.84 10.82 1.26
N ILE A 265 23.18 9.53 1.22
CA ILE A 265 22.25 8.45 1.51
C ILE A 265 22.75 7.65 2.71
N GLY A 266 21.90 7.53 3.73
CA GLY A 266 22.14 6.60 4.83
C GLY A 266 21.52 5.24 4.56
N PHE A 267 21.98 4.19 5.26
CA PHE A 267 21.33 2.89 5.22
C PHE A 267 21.34 2.18 6.56
N ILE A 268 20.40 1.24 6.72
CA ILE A 268 20.31 0.31 7.83
C ILE A 268 20.03 -1.09 7.28
N ASP A 269 20.84 -2.08 7.67
CA ASP A 269 20.75 -3.47 7.23
C ASP A 269 20.63 -4.45 8.40
N HIS A 270 20.21 -3.96 9.55
CA HIS A 270 20.00 -4.73 10.79
C HIS A 270 18.63 -4.47 11.39
N HIS A 271 18.18 -5.36 12.26
CA HIS A 271 16.88 -5.27 12.94
C HIS A 271 16.96 -4.31 14.15
N LEU A 272 15.97 -3.42 14.30
CA LEU A 272 15.95 -2.42 15.39
C LEU A 272 15.94 -3.03 16.80
N ALA A 273 15.34 -4.21 16.97
CA ALA A 273 15.31 -4.94 18.23
C ALA A 273 16.46 -5.96 18.39
N GLY A 274 17.40 -6.02 17.43
CA GLY A 274 18.50 -6.98 17.46
C GLY A 274 18.15 -8.39 16.98
N GLU A 275 16.93 -8.60 16.46
CA GLU A 275 16.53 -9.87 15.84
C GLU A 275 17.22 -10.06 14.49
N LYS A 276 17.15 -11.28 13.95
CA LYS A 276 17.78 -11.61 12.67
C LYS A 276 16.96 -11.07 11.50
N ILE A 277 17.64 -10.44 10.56
CA ILE A 277 17.14 -10.20 9.20
C ILE A 277 17.61 -11.31 8.26
N ASP A 278 16.78 -11.77 7.33
CA ASP A 278 17.19 -12.75 6.31
C ASP A 278 18.36 -12.22 5.48
N ASN A 279 19.32 -13.10 5.21
CA ASN A 279 20.51 -12.74 4.44
C ASN A 279 20.16 -12.15 3.05
N GLU A 280 19.11 -12.64 2.41
CA GLU A 280 18.61 -12.11 1.12
C GLU A 280 18.18 -10.63 1.26
N CYS A 281 17.50 -10.28 2.36
CA CYS A 281 17.07 -8.90 2.63
C CYS A 281 18.29 -8.00 2.96
N VAL A 282 19.25 -8.48 3.74
CA VAL A 282 20.50 -7.76 4.03
C VAL A 282 21.30 -7.53 2.76
N GLN A 283 21.46 -8.58 1.94
CA GLN A 283 22.23 -8.51 0.68
C GLN A 283 21.56 -7.54 -0.31
N ALA A 284 20.24 -7.55 -0.39
CA ALA A 284 19.47 -6.65 -1.24
C ALA A 284 19.72 -5.17 -0.88
N VAL A 285 19.79 -4.82 0.41
CA VAL A 285 20.17 -3.47 0.86
C VAL A 285 21.56 -3.12 0.39
N ARG A 286 22.54 -4.00 0.65
CA ARG A 286 23.96 -3.78 0.30
C ARG A 286 24.18 -3.64 -1.19
N ASP A 287 23.49 -4.43 -2.01
CA ASP A 287 23.59 -4.35 -3.46
C ASP A 287 22.91 -3.08 -4.00
N THR A 288 21.79 -2.65 -3.38
CA THR A 288 21.18 -1.35 -3.68
C THR A 288 22.12 -0.19 -3.32
N CYS A 289 22.79 -0.24 -2.18
CA CYS A 289 23.80 0.76 -1.80
C CYS A 289 24.93 0.86 -2.84
N LYS A 290 25.49 -0.27 -3.27
CA LYS A 290 26.51 -0.30 -4.33
C LYS A 290 25.99 0.26 -5.67
N LEU A 291 24.74 -0.06 -6.03
CA LEU A 291 24.12 0.50 -7.24
C LEU A 291 24.03 2.01 -7.13
N LEU A 292 23.55 2.56 -6.01
CA LEU A 292 23.47 4.00 -5.76
C LEU A 292 24.84 4.68 -5.80
N GLU A 293 25.89 4.06 -5.24
CA GLU A 293 27.26 4.55 -5.34
C GLU A 293 27.75 4.58 -6.79
N SER A 294 27.45 3.54 -7.58
CA SER A 294 27.81 3.49 -9.00
C SER A 294 27.08 4.55 -9.85
N LEU A 295 25.92 5.03 -9.37
CA LEU A 295 25.14 6.13 -9.96
C LEU A 295 25.61 7.52 -9.48
N GLY A 296 26.66 7.59 -8.65
CA GLY A 296 27.32 8.82 -8.24
C GLY A 296 26.86 9.43 -6.92
N HIS A 297 26.05 8.70 -6.13
CA HIS A 297 25.63 9.12 -4.80
C HIS A 297 26.67 8.76 -3.73
N SER A 298 26.63 9.44 -2.58
CA SER A 298 27.42 9.09 -1.39
C SER A 298 26.58 8.22 -0.46
N VAL A 299 27.04 7.03 -0.12
CA VAL A 299 26.32 6.09 0.75
C VAL A 299 27.14 5.83 2.00
N GLU A 300 26.51 5.92 3.17
CA GLU A 300 27.18 5.72 4.47
C GLU A 300 26.28 4.99 5.46
N ASN A 301 26.90 4.24 6.38
CA ASN A 301 26.20 3.52 7.44
C ASN A 301 25.73 4.52 8.50
N SER A 302 24.52 5.08 8.32
CA SER A 302 23.92 6.10 9.16
C SER A 302 22.40 6.04 9.08
N TRP A 303 21.71 6.33 10.19
CA TRP A 303 20.25 6.34 10.28
C TRP A 303 19.78 7.31 11.39
N PRO A 304 18.50 7.73 11.33
CA PRO A 304 17.93 8.57 12.40
C PRO A 304 17.95 7.88 13.75
N SER A 305 18.47 8.54 14.79
CA SER A 305 18.54 8.01 16.16
C SER A 305 17.16 7.68 16.76
N ALA A 306 16.10 8.26 16.24
CA ALA A 306 14.72 7.89 16.61
C ALA A 306 14.42 6.40 16.37
N LEU A 307 15.08 5.75 15.41
CA LEU A 307 14.92 4.32 15.16
C LEU A 307 15.47 3.43 16.28
N ASP A 308 16.33 3.98 17.14
CA ASP A 308 16.89 3.28 18.30
C ASP A 308 15.99 3.41 19.56
N ASP A 309 14.87 4.17 19.49
CA ASP A 309 13.91 4.30 20.61
C ASP A 309 13.13 3.00 20.83
N LYS A 310 13.58 2.20 21.78
CA LYS A 310 12.94 0.91 22.16
C LYS A 310 11.50 1.06 22.68
N GLN A 311 11.05 2.27 23.03
CA GLN A 311 9.69 2.52 23.51
C GLN A 311 8.73 2.92 22.39
N ALA A 312 9.23 3.22 21.19
CA ALA A 312 8.42 3.69 20.06
C ALA A 312 7.29 2.71 19.68
N SER A 313 7.59 1.40 19.66
CA SER A 313 6.60 0.37 19.33
C SER A 313 5.43 0.31 20.32
N GLY A 314 5.70 0.47 21.62
CA GLY A 314 4.64 0.51 22.64
C GLY A 314 3.72 1.72 22.51
N LYS A 315 4.28 2.88 22.14
CA LYS A 315 3.51 4.11 21.89
C LYS A 315 2.64 3.96 20.64
N PHE A 316 3.19 3.39 19.58
CA PHE A 316 2.44 3.06 18.37
C PHE A 316 1.28 2.10 18.69
N THR A 317 1.53 1.02 19.43
CA THR A 317 0.50 0.03 19.80
C THR A 317 -0.63 0.67 20.61
N ALA A 318 -0.35 1.59 21.53
CA ALA A 318 -1.37 2.28 22.31
C ALA A 318 -2.32 3.10 21.41
N MET A 319 -1.79 3.82 20.43
CA MET A 319 -2.60 4.57 19.46
C MET A 319 -3.35 3.64 18.50
N TRP A 320 -2.69 2.58 18.02
CA TRP A 320 -3.26 1.59 17.11
C TRP A 320 -4.44 0.86 17.72
N SER A 321 -4.30 0.40 18.98
CA SER A 321 -5.38 -0.29 19.69
C SER A 321 -6.59 0.63 19.96
N THR A 322 -6.35 1.91 20.26
CA THR A 322 -7.42 2.91 20.44
C THR A 322 -8.18 3.12 19.12
N ASN A 323 -7.46 3.24 18.00
CA ASN A 323 -8.08 3.34 16.67
C ASN A 323 -8.89 2.07 16.31
N MET A 324 -8.44 0.88 16.75
CA MET A 324 -9.21 -0.36 16.58
C MET A 324 -10.53 -0.31 17.36
N SER A 325 -10.52 0.19 18.60
CA SER A 325 -11.75 0.36 19.40
C SER A 325 -12.73 1.34 18.73
N VAL A 326 -12.22 2.45 18.19
CA VAL A 326 -13.04 3.40 17.39
C VAL A 326 -13.60 2.72 16.13
N GLY A 327 -12.80 1.89 15.45
CA GLY A 327 -13.22 1.13 14.27
C GLY A 327 -14.37 0.15 14.58
N ILE A 328 -14.33 -0.53 15.74
CA ILE A 328 -15.41 -1.43 16.18
C ILE A 328 -16.70 -0.64 16.51
N ASN A 329 -16.57 0.54 17.10
CA ASN A 329 -17.73 1.41 17.30
C ASN A 329 -18.35 1.86 15.96
N ALA A 330 -17.51 2.20 14.99
CA ALA A 330 -17.98 2.53 13.63
C ALA A 330 -18.66 1.31 12.95
N LEU A 331 -18.17 0.08 13.19
CA LEU A 331 -18.81 -1.14 12.72
C LEU A 331 -20.24 -1.29 13.25
N SER A 332 -20.47 -0.98 14.53
CA SER A 332 -21.83 -0.98 15.12
C SER A 332 -22.78 -0.03 14.38
N LEU A 333 -22.30 1.17 14.02
CA LEU A 333 -23.10 2.12 13.24
C LEU A 333 -23.38 1.59 11.81
N MET A 334 -22.40 0.97 11.17
CA MET A 334 -22.59 0.40 9.84
C MET A 334 -23.56 -0.79 9.83
N LEU A 335 -23.55 -1.59 10.89
CA LEU A 335 -24.46 -2.75 11.05
C LEU A 335 -25.85 -2.34 11.56
N GLY A 336 -26.02 -1.15 12.12
CA GLY A 336 -27.28 -0.71 12.76
C GLY A 336 -27.61 -1.47 14.06
N ARG A 337 -26.61 -2.10 14.69
CA ARG A 337 -26.71 -2.83 15.97
C ARG A 337 -25.37 -2.83 16.69
N GLU A 338 -25.40 -3.17 17.97
CA GLU A 338 -24.16 -3.35 18.73
C GLU A 338 -23.29 -4.48 18.16
N THR A 339 -22.01 -4.23 18.04
CA THR A 339 -21.00 -5.21 17.61
C THR A 339 -20.64 -6.11 18.79
N THR A 340 -20.56 -7.41 18.55
CA THR A 340 -20.17 -8.43 19.52
C THR A 340 -18.81 -9.03 19.14
N LYS A 341 -18.23 -9.83 20.05
CA LYS A 341 -16.99 -10.56 19.78
C LYS A 341 -17.07 -11.53 18.59
N ASP A 342 -18.27 -11.98 18.25
CA ASP A 342 -18.48 -12.93 17.15
C ASP A 342 -18.52 -12.23 15.77
N ASP A 343 -18.61 -10.91 15.77
CA ASP A 343 -18.58 -10.08 14.56
C ASP A 343 -17.15 -9.66 14.12
N VAL A 344 -16.14 -9.92 14.97
CA VAL A 344 -14.78 -9.38 14.82
C VAL A 344 -13.76 -10.49 15.08
N GLU A 345 -12.68 -10.51 14.32
CA GLU A 345 -11.58 -11.45 14.55
C GLU A 345 -10.96 -11.27 15.94
N LEU A 346 -10.60 -12.39 16.58
CA LEU A 346 -10.18 -12.44 17.98
C LEU A 346 -9.07 -11.44 18.34
N MET A 347 -8.06 -11.31 17.48
CA MET A 347 -6.97 -10.37 17.70
C MET A 347 -7.48 -8.92 17.75
N ASN A 348 -8.32 -8.53 16.80
CA ASN A 348 -8.86 -7.16 16.72
C ASN A 348 -9.77 -6.85 17.90
N TRP A 349 -10.60 -7.81 18.31
CA TRP A 349 -11.40 -7.69 19.51
C TRP A 349 -10.53 -7.53 20.77
N THR A 350 -9.48 -8.35 20.91
CA THR A 350 -8.53 -8.27 22.05
C THR A 350 -7.81 -6.94 22.09
N MET A 351 -7.41 -6.41 20.93
CA MET A 351 -6.80 -5.06 20.85
C MET A 351 -7.76 -3.96 21.30
N ALA A 352 -9.02 -4.03 20.88
CA ALA A 352 -10.03 -3.07 21.30
C ALA A 352 -10.33 -3.15 22.81
N GLU A 353 -10.38 -4.36 23.38
CA GLU A 353 -10.51 -4.55 24.82
C GLU A 353 -9.28 -4.00 25.58
N TYR A 354 -8.07 -4.23 25.07
CA TYR A 354 -6.86 -3.61 25.61
C TYR A 354 -6.94 -2.08 25.63
N ALA A 355 -7.47 -1.49 24.55
CA ALA A 355 -7.64 -0.02 24.47
C ALA A 355 -8.58 0.52 25.57
N LYS A 356 -9.61 -0.24 25.97
CA LYS A 356 -10.52 0.16 27.07
C LYS A 356 -9.82 0.29 28.43
N SER A 357 -8.66 -0.37 28.61
CA SER A 357 -7.83 -0.22 29.80
C SER A 357 -7.02 1.09 29.85
N LYS A 358 -6.97 1.85 28.74
CA LYS A 358 -6.23 3.09 28.62
C LYS A 358 -7.11 4.29 28.95
N THR A 359 -6.54 5.24 29.68
CA THR A 359 -7.21 6.52 29.97
C THR A 359 -7.02 7.50 28.81
N ALA A 360 -7.83 8.56 28.79
CA ALA A 360 -7.60 9.68 27.85
C ALA A 360 -6.20 10.29 28.01
N THR A 361 -5.66 10.31 29.25
CA THR A 361 -4.30 10.79 29.53
C THR A 361 -3.25 9.89 28.89
N ASP A 362 -3.39 8.56 28.95
CA ASP A 362 -2.46 7.62 28.32
C ASP A 362 -2.41 7.83 26.80
N TYR A 363 -3.58 7.99 26.17
CA TYR A 363 -3.68 8.28 24.74
C TYR A 363 -3.02 9.63 24.39
N ALA A 364 -3.32 10.69 25.13
CA ALA A 364 -2.72 12.01 24.90
C ALA A 364 -1.20 11.98 25.07
N GLN A 365 -0.67 11.23 26.04
CA GLN A 365 0.77 11.02 26.22
C GLN A 365 1.40 10.28 25.05
N ALA A 366 0.72 9.26 24.48
CA ALA A 366 1.19 8.54 23.30
C ALA A 366 1.24 9.46 22.06
N VAL A 367 0.21 10.30 21.87
CA VAL A 367 0.18 11.32 20.80
C VAL A 367 1.33 12.31 20.97
N TYR A 368 1.54 12.85 22.19
CA TYR A 368 2.63 13.78 22.47
C TYR A 368 4.00 13.14 22.23
N ALA A 369 4.19 11.90 22.66
CA ALA A 369 5.43 11.17 22.43
C ALA A 369 5.68 10.94 20.93
N SER A 370 4.64 10.68 20.13
CA SER A 370 4.79 10.55 18.68
C SER A 370 5.19 11.87 18.00
N MET A 371 4.77 13.00 18.53
CA MET A 371 5.21 14.32 18.05
C MET A 371 6.71 14.54 18.30
N ILE A 372 7.22 14.16 19.48
CA ILE A 372 8.65 14.22 19.79
C ILE A 372 9.41 13.27 18.88
N TYR A 373 8.95 12.02 18.75
CA TYR A 373 9.55 11.01 17.89
C TYR A 373 9.68 11.51 16.44
N ARG A 374 8.64 12.10 15.88
CA ARG A 374 8.64 12.68 14.53
C ARG A 374 9.70 13.77 14.37
N ARG A 375 9.88 14.67 15.37
CA ARG A 375 10.89 15.72 15.35
C ARG A 375 12.31 15.14 15.37
N THR A 376 12.56 14.18 16.27
CA THR A 376 13.85 13.49 16.36
C THR A 376 14.16 12.72 15.07
N MET A 377 13.16 12.05 14.50
CA MET A 377 13.30 11.33 13.22
C MET A 377 13.71 12.28 12.10
N GLN A 378 13.03 13.42 11.95
CA GLN A 378 13.26 14.35 10.84
C GLN A 378 14.52 15.19 11.00
N GLN A 379 15.08 15.29 12.20
CA GLN A 379 16.33 16.04 12.44
C GLN A 379 17.48 15.46 11.60
N TRP A 380 17.56 14.14 11.43
CA TRP A 380 18.60 13.49 10.63
C TRP A 380 18.62 13.97 9.17
N TRP A 381 17.45 14.20 8.56
CA TRP A 381 17.36 14.82 7.22
C TRP A 381 17.74 16.29 7.25
N ALA A 382 17.36 17.02 8.30
CA ALA A 382 17.76 18.42 8.48
C ALA A 382 19.28 18.56 8.66
N ASP A 383 19.95 17.53 9.18
CA ASP A 383 21.41 17.46 9.36
C ASP A 383 22.15 17.12 8.05
N GLY A 384 21.44 17.07 6.90
CA GLY A 384 22.01 17.02 5.56
C GLY A 384 22.03 15.66 4.88
N PHE A 385 21.23 14.68 5.35
CA PHE A 385 20.92 13.47 4.59
C PHE A 385 19.74 13.68 3.66
N ASP A 386 19.77 13.02 2.51
CA ASP A 386 18.70 13.11 1.51
C ASP A 386 17.74 11.92 1.59
N LEU A 387 18.30 10.70 1.70
CA LEU A 387 17.56 9.45 1.66
C LEU A 387 18.07 8.46 2.71
N LEU A 388 17.16 7.58 3.16
CA LEU A 388 17.50 6.41 3.95
C LEU A 388 17.08 5.13 3.20
N VAL A 389 17.97 4.17 3.06
CA VAL A 389 17.72 2.85 2.46
C VAL A 389 17.60 1.79 3.55
N THR A 390 16.55 0.98 3.48
CA THR A 390 16.30 -0.12 4.43
C THR A 390 15.71 -1.33 3.70
N PRO A 391 15.75 -2.54 4.29
CA PRO A 391 14.87 -3.60 3.81
C PRO A 391 13.41 -3.18 4.04
N THR A 392 12.48 -3.56 3.17
CA THR A 392 11.05 -3.33 3.40
C THR A 392 10.51 -4.29 4.45
N THR A 393 10.91 -5.56 4.38
CA THR A 393 10.60 -6.61 5.35
C THR A 393 11.88 -7.26 5.86
N ALA A 394 11.90 -7.74 7.10
CA ALA A 394 13.06 -8.39 7.68
C ALA A 394 13.26 -9.83 7.17
N GLN A 395 12.26 -10.42 6.55
CA GLN A 395 12.29 -11.78 6.00
C GLN A 395 11.55 -11.79 4.66
N LEU A 396 11.81 -12.82 3.85
CA LEU A 396 11.05 -13.13 2.65
C LEU A 396 9.55 -13.31 2.97
N PRO A 397 8.66 -13.32 1.96
CA PRO A 397 7.24 -13.54 2.18
C PRO A 397 6.97 -14.78 3.03
N LEU A 398 6.22 -14.60 4.12
CA LEU A 398 5.93 -15.66 5.08
C LEU A 398 5.02 -16.74 4.48
N PRO A 399 5.09 -17.99 4.92
CA PRO A 399 4.09 -19.00 4.61
C PRO A 399 2.70 -18.53 5.06
N ILE A 400 1.67 -18.89 4.28
CA ILE A 400 0.27 -18.65 4.65
C ILE A 400 -0.03 -19.32 5.99
N GLY A 401 -0.77 -18.64 6.87
CA GLY A 401 -1.11 -19.11 8.21
C GLY A 401 -0.08 -18.78 9.29
N THR A 402 1.07 -18.18 8.95
CA THR A 402 2.08 -17.79 9.96
C THR A 402 1.59 -16.68 10.88
N ILE A 403 0.85 -15.71 10.36
CA ILE A 403 0.19 -14.64 11.14
C ILE A 403 -1.31 -14.93 11.10
N CYS A 404 -1.83 -15.56 12.13
CA CYS A 404 -3.23 -15.98 12.19
C CYS A 404 -3.80 -15.75 13.59
N ASN A 405 -5.11 -15.96 13.75
CA ASN A 405 -5.75 -15.95 15.05
C ASN A 405 -5.27 -17.14 15.89
N MET A 406 -4.70 -16.86 17.05
CA MET A 406 -4.21 -17.85 18.02
C MET A 406 -5.03 -17.75 19.31
N PRO A 407 -5.98 -18.66 19.57
CA PRO A 407 -6.89 -18.55 20.73
C PRO A 407 -6.18 -18.48 22.09
N ASP A 408 -5.07 -19.21 22.24
CA ASP A 408 -4.30 -19.24 23.50
C ASP A 408 -3.41 -18.00 23.69
N ASP A 409 -3.15 -17.25 22.62
CA ASP A 409 -2.36 -16.02 22.62
C ASP A 409 -2.81 -15.07 21.50
N PRO A 410 -3.93 -14.37 21.69
CA PRO A 410 -4.54 -13.53 20.64
C PRO A 410 -3.63 -12.41 20.07
N LEU A 411 -2.60 -12.00 20.82
CA LEU A 411 -1.66 -10.96 20.41
C LEU A 411 -0.34 -11.51 19.80
N ALA A 412 -0.20 -12.83 19.70
CA ALA A 412 0.99 -13.44 19.08
C ALA A 412 1.19 -12.96 17.63
N ALA A 413 0.11 -12.80 16.87
CA ALA A 413 0.13 -12.27 15.50
C ALA A 413 0.85 -10.92 15.40
N LEU A 414 0.63 -10.01 16.37
CA LEU A 414 1.28 -8.70 16.40
C LEU A 414 2.78 -8.79 16.71
N ARG A 415 3.21 -9.73 17.56
CA ARG A 415 4.64 -9.92 17.87
C ARG A 415 5.39 -10.49 16.67
N ILE A 416 4.81 -11.49 16.00
CA ILE A 416 5.37 -12.05 14.75
C ILE A 416 5.43 -10.95 13.69
N ALA A 417 4.37 -10.17 13.54
CA ALA A 417 4.32 -9.03 12.63
C ALA A 417 5.43 -8.01 12.93
N GLY A 418 5.61 -7.61 14.20
CA GLY A 418 6.65 -6.66 14.61
C GLY A 418 8.05 -7.10 14.24
N ASN A 419 8.35 -8.39 14.33
CA ASN A 419 9.64 -8.95 13.93
C ASN A 419 9.81 -9.02 12.41
N TRP A 420 8.71 -9.19 11.66
CA TRP A 420 8.76 -9.22 10.20
C TRP A 420 8.88 -7.85 9.55
N ILE A 421 8.27 -6.82 10.14
CA ILE A 421 8.16 -5.48 9.55
C ILE A 421 8.69 -4.36 10.48
N PRO A 422 9.90 -4.48 11.05
CA PRO A 422 10.39 -3.52 12.05
C PRO A 422 10.61 -2.11 11.49
N LEU A 423 10.80 -1.96 10.19
CA LEU A 423 11.28 -0.75 9.54
C LEU A 423 10.22 0.00 8.72
N THR A 424 8.97 -0.47 8.66
CA THR A 424 7.90 0.25 7.94
C THR A 424 7.04 1.14 8.85
N PRO A 425 6.58 0.73 10.08
CA PRO A 425 5.74 1.55 10.95
C PRO A 425 6.39 2.87 11.44
N PRO A 426 7.72 2.95 11.65
CA PRO A 426 8.36 4.19 12.03
C PRO A 426 8.04 5.38 11.12
N PHE A 427 7.93 5.15 9.82
CA PHE A 427 7.65 6.18 8.82
C PHE A 427 6.15 6.50 8.67
N ASN A 428 5.26 5.71 9.25
CA ASN A 428 3.87 6.09 9.48
C ASN A 428 3.78 7.04 10.67
N THR A 429 4.48 6.73 11.77
CA THR A 429 4.53 7.58 12.96
C THR A 429 5.16 8.94 12.66
N SER A 430 6.22 8.99 11.85
CA SER A 430 6.88 10.25 11.48
C SER A 430 6.18 11.00 10.35
N GLY A 431 5.28 10.36 9.62
CA GLY A 431 4.52 10.94 8.50
C GLY A 431 5.31 11.10 7.20
N GLN A 432 6.56 10.64 7.12
CA GLN A 432 7.44 10.80 5.97
C GLN A 432 7.03 9.90 4.80
N PRO A 433 7.30 10.32 3.54
CA PRO A 433 7.08 9.48 2.38
C PRO A 433 8.15 8.38 2.31
N ALA A 434 7.76 7.22 1.81
CA ALA A 434 8.66 6.10 1.56
C ALA A 434 8.19 5.31 0.35
N ILE A 435 9.12 4.78 -0.43
CA ILE A 435 8.81 3.97 -1.60
C ILE A 435 9.46 2.59 -1.48
N ASN A 436 8.71 1.54 -1.78
CA ASN A 436 9.26 0.22 -2.06
C ASN A 436 9.62 0.13 -3.54
N VAL A 437 10.84 -0.33 -3.84
CA VAL A 437 11.32 -0.63 -5.20
C VAL A 437 11.71 -2.11 -5.31
N PRO A 438 11.28 -2.84 -6.37
CA PRO A 438 11.53 -4.26 -6.54
C PRO A 438 12.85 -4.50 -7.29
N LEU A 439 13.98 -4.25 -6.64
CA LEU A 439 15.29 -4.32 -7.27
C LEU A 439 15.88 -5.73 -7.28
N GLN A 440 15.52 -6.59 -6.34
CA GLN A 440 16.15 -7.88 -6.16
C GLN A 440 15.15 -9.03 -6.19
N TRP A 441 15.64 -10.21 -6.59
CA TRP A 441 14.91 -11.49 -6.55
C TRP A 441 15.82 -12.57 -6.01
N THR A 442 15.28 -13.50 -5.24
CA THR A 442 16.01 -14.72 -4.85
C THR A 442 16.29 -15.59 -6.08
N LYS A 443 17.11 -16.63 -5.91
CA LYS A 443 17.37 -17.62 -6.97
C LYS A 443 16.10 -18.37 -7.39
N GLU A 444 15.16 -18.52 -6.47
CA GLU A 444 13.86 -19.15 -6.68
C GLU A 444 12.84 -18.21 -7.35
N GLY A 445 13.21 -16.95 -7.59
CA GLY A 445 12.37 -15.97 -8.26
C GLY A 445 11.42 -15.19 -7.32
N ILE A 446 11.63 -15.25 -6.01
CA ILE A 446 10.83 -14.48 -5.05
C ILE A 446 11.34 -13.03 -4.99
N PRO A 447 10.48 -12.01 -5.11
CA PRO A 447 10.89 -10.62 -5.00
C PRO A 447 11.43 -10.26 -3.61
N VAL A 448 12.44 -9.40 -3.57
CA VAL A 448 12.98 -8.79 -2.35
C VAL A 448 12.89 -7.28 -2.47
N GLY A 449 12.00 -6.67 -1.71
CA GLY A 449 11.73 -5.24 -1.78
C GLY A 449 12.71 -4.41 -0.95
N ILE A 450 13.10 -3.26 -1.49
CA ILE A 450 13.92 -2.25 -0.81
C ILE A 450 13.08 -1.01 -0.55
N GLN A 451 13.09 -0.55 0.68
CA GLN A 451 12.45 0.69 1.08
C GLN A 451 13.44 1.85 1.00
N ILE A 452 13.02 2.93 0.34
CA ILE A 452 13.74 4.21 0.32
C ILE A 452 12.84 5.27 0.95
N VAL A 453 13.38 6.02 1.92
CA VAL A 453 12.65 7.03 2.69
C VAL A 453 13.26 8.42 2.44
N ALA A 454 12.42 9.42 2.26
CA ALA A 454 12.85 10.81 2.11
C ALA A 454 12.34 11.69 3.26
N ALA A 455 12.78 12.94 3.31
CA ALA A 455 12.22 13.95 4.18
C ALA A 455 10.72 14.16 3.92
N TYR A 456 9.98 14.65 4.89
CA TYR A 456 8.55 14.94 4.75
C TYR A 456 8.28 15.89 3.57
N GLY A 457 7.34 15.50 2.71
CA GLY A 457 6.96 16.27 1.53
C GLY A 457 7.80 16.01 0.28
N ARG A 458 8.83 15.12 0.34
CA ARG A 458 9.79 14.90 -0.75
C ARG A 458 9.50 13.66 -1.59
N GLU A 459 8.25 13.47 -1.98
CA GLU A 459 7.86 12.44 -2.96
C GLU A 459 8.55 12.67 -4.32
N ASP A 460 8.82 13.92 -4.67
CA ASP A 460 9.58 14.31 -5.86
C ASP A 460 10.94 13.59 -5.93
N LEU A 461 11.70 13.62 -4.84
CA LEU A 461 13.00 12.98 -4.76
C LEU A 461 12.90 11.45 -4.83
N LEU A 462 11.91 10.87 -4.15
CA LEU A 462 11.66 9.42 -4.22
C LEU A 462 11.35 8.95 -5.64
N ILE A 463 10.53 9.72 -6.39
CA ILE A 463 10.19 9.41 -7.78
C ILE A 463 11.43 9.52 -8.69
N ARG A 464 12.26 10.54 -8.53
CA ARG A 464 13.50 10.70 -9.30
C ARG A 464 14.44 9.51 -9.09
N VAL A 465 14.72 9.17 -7.82
CA VAL A 465 15.64 8.06 -7.51
C VAL A 465 15.05 6.71 -7.91
N ALA A 466 13.76 6.47 -7.67
CA ALA A 466 13.12 5.24 -8.12
C ALA A 466 13.16 5.09 -9.65
N SER A 467 12.97 6.18 -10.40
CA SER A 467 13.09 6.20 -11.86
C SER A 467 14.53 5.98 -12.34
N GLN A 468 15.50 6.54 -11.63
CA GLN A 468 16.92 6.30 -11.92
C GLN A 468 17.28 4.82 -11.71
N LEU A 469 16.79 4.21 -10.61
CA LEU A 469 16.97 2.79 -10.31
C LEU A 469 16.23 1.90 -11.31
N GLU A 470 15.00 2.26 -11.72
CA GLU A 470 14.23 1.55 -12.75
C GLU A 470 14.96 1.53 -14.10
N THR A 471 15.65 2.61 -14.42
CA THR A 471 16.49 2.72 -15.64
C THR A 471 17.76 1.89 -15.52
N ALA A 472 18.45 1.95 -14.38
CA ALA A 472 19.71 1.26 -14.16
C ALA A 472 19.56 -0.26 -14.01
N GLN A 473 18.47 -0.70 -13.39
CA GLN A 473 18.15 -2.12 -13.15
C GLN A 473 16.66 -2.38 -13.41
N PRO A 474 16.23 -2.50 -14.68
CA PRO A 474 14.82 -2.66 -15.05
C PRO A 474 14.21 -3.95 -14.50
N TRP A 475 12.97 -3.87 -13.99
CA TRP A 475 12.20 -5.01 -13.46
C TRP A 475 10.92 -5.31 -14.24
N ALA A 476 10.50 -4.48 -15.20
CA ALA A 476 9.24 -4.63 -15.91
C ALA A 476 9.07 -5.98 -16.65
N HIS A 477 10.21 -6.62 -17.02
CA HIS A 477 10.24 -7.93 -17.65
C HIS A 477 10.01 -9.09 -16.67
N ARG A 478 10.09 -8.83 -15.36
CA ARG A 478 9.82 -9.81 -14.31
C ARG A 478 8.33 -9.97 -14.10
N THR A 479 7.80 -11.16 -14.35
CA THR A 479 6.39 -11.51 -14.17
C THR A 479 6.28 -12.87 -13.49
N PRO A 480 5.29 -13.06 -12.59
CA PRO A 480 5.06 -14.38 -12.01
C PRO A 480 4.57 -15.37 -13.07
N ASN A 481 4.83 -16.63 -12.86
CA ASN A 481 4.34 -17.72 -13.70
C ASN A 481 3.15 -18.39 -12.99
N LEU A 482 1.92 -17.98 -13.35
CA LEU A 482 0.64 -18.47 -12.80
C LEU A 482 -0.03 -19.47 -13.73
#